data_8c58dabc7abb65b40553a5eea51a0309
#
_entry.id   8c58dabc7abb65b40553a5eea51a0309
#
_cell.length_a   1.000
_cell.length_b   1.000
_cell.length_c   1.000
_cell.angle_alpha   90.00
_cell.angle_beta   90.00
_cell.angle_gamma   90.00
#
_symmetry.space_group_name_H-M   'P 1'
#
loop_
_entity.id
_entity.type
_entity.pdbx_description
1 polymer ?
#
loop_
_entity_poly.entity_id
_entity_poly.type
_entity_poly.pdbx_seq_one_letter_code
_entity_poly.pdbx_strand_id
1 'polypeptide(L)'
;MTIFDTSGIEAWVTENNPKYANRIIKQLKAFKKSHNLDDSYDPYKAAYGSMPTHAASNQAIQQMYINGHFCYAYKFGIITNGLGIVRDITFYNKDFLKKHPDIVVGKKSDSPDEDKSLADSKALLPVLIDFSRNIL
;
A
#
# COMPACT_ATOMS: atom_id res chain seq x y z
N MET A 1 -15.43 2.01 24.73
CA MET A 1 -14.15 1.52 24.13
C MET A 1 -14.03 2.06 22.72
N THR A 2 -12.84 2.50 22.35
CA THR A 2 -12.53 2.97 21.00
C THR A 2 -11.55 1.99 20.36
N ILE A 3 -11.92 1.47 19.20
CA ILE A 3 -11.09 0.52 18.46
C ILE A 3 -10.67 1.18 17.15
N PHE A 4 -9.36 1.16 16.88
CA PHE A 4 -8.77 1.63 15.62
C PHE A 4 -8.22 0.45 14.85
N ASP A 5 -8.50 0.41 13.55
CA ASP A 5 -7.94 -0.57 12.64
C ASP A 5 -7.73 0.06 11.27
N THR A 6 -6.86 -0.53 10.49
CA THR A 6 -6.61 -0.11 9.10
C THR A 6 -6.89 -1.25 8.15
N SER A 7 -7.27 -0.91 6.94
CA SER A 7 -7.47 -1.86 5.85
C SER A 7 -7.22 -1.16 4.52
N GLY A 8 -7.42 -1.88 3.43
CA GLY A 8 -7.28 -1.35 2.09
C GLY A 8 -8.42 -1.81 1.19
N ILE A 9 -8.76 -0.96 0.24
CA ILE A 9 -9.69 -1.29 -0.83
C ILE A 9 -8.90 -1.40 -2.13
N GLU A 10 -8.88 -2.59 -2.73
CA GLU A 10 -8.19 -2.80 -4.00
C GLU A 10 -8.78 -1.87 -5.07
N ALA A 11 -7.91 -1.12 -5.73
CA ALA A 11 -8.33 -0.12 -6.68
C ALA A 11 -8.43 -0.68 -8.09
N TRP A 12 -9.31 -0.09 -8.88
CA TRP A 12 -9.45 -0.44 -10.29
C TRP A 12 -8.43 0.39 -11.10
N VAL A 13 -7.17 -0.09 -11.13
CA VAL A 13 -6.07 0.57 -11.81
C VAL A 13 -5.29 -0.42 -12.66
N THR A 14 -4.55 0.10 -13.64
CA THR A 14 -3.77 -0.69 -14.59
C THR A 14 -2.76 -1.60 -13.87
N GLU A 15 -2.14 -1.11 -12.80
CA GLU A 15 -1.13 -1.84 -12.04
C GLU A 15 -1.70 -3.08 -11.34
N ASN A 16 -3.03 -3.15 -11.13
CA ASN A 16 -3.69 -4.32 -10.59
C ASN A 16 -4.08 -5.35 -11.66
N ASN A 17 -3.92 -5.02 -12.94
CA ASN A 17 -4.17 -5.97 -14.00
C ASN A 17 -3.04 -7.03 -14.01
N PRO A 18 -3.36 -8.33 -13.97
CA PRO A 18 -2.33 -9.38 -14.00
C PRO A 18 -1.36 -9.27 -15.18
N LYS A 19 -1.81 -8.75 -16.30
CA LYS A 19 -0.95 -8.54 -17.47
C LYS A 19 0.20 -7.57 -17.21
N TYR A 20 0.01 -6.62 -16.29
CA TYR A 20 1.04 -5.63 -15.96
C TYR A 20 2.27 -6.29 -15.33
N ALA A 21 2.06 -7.04 -14.26
CA ALA A 21 3.15 -7.76 -13.59
C ALA A 21 3.73 -8.86 -14.48
N ASN A 22 2.89 -9.60 -15.20
CA ASN A 22 3.32 -10.69 -16.07
C ASN A 22 4.23 -10.21 -17.20
N ARG A 23 3.98 -9.02 -17.73
CA ARG A 23 4.85 -8.42 -18.76
C ARG A 23 6.25 -8.18 -18.21
N ILE A 24 6.36 -7.61 -17.02
CA ILE A 24 7.63 -7.32 -16.36
C ILE A 24 8.37 -8.63 -16.03
N ILE A 25 7.67 -9.61 -15.50
CA ILE A 25 8.23 -10.93 -15.16
C ILE A 25 8.79 -11.60 -16.42
N LYS A 26 8.06 -11.55 -17.52
CA LYS A 26 8.49 -12.14 -18.78
C LYS A 26 9.78 -11.48 -19.30
N GLN A 27 9.86 -10.16 -19.24
CA GLN A 27 11.06 -9.42 -19.64
C GLN A 27 12.27 -9.78 -18.77
N LEU A 28 12.09 -9.91 -17.47
CA LEU A 28 13.16 -10.25 -16.55
C LEU A 28 13.59 -11.72 -16.65
N LYS A 29 12.70 -12.63 -16.99
CA LYS A 29 13.06 -14.01 -17.31
C LYS A 29 13.92 -14.08 -18.57
N ALA A 30 13.57 -13.31 -19.59
CA ALA A 30 14.37 -13.23 -20.82
C ALA A 30 15.74 -12.60 -20.55
N PHE A 31 15.81 -11.57 -19.72
CA PHE A 31 17.06 -10.95 -19.29
C PHE A 31 17.97 -11.96 -18.56
N LYS A 32 17.41 -12.72 -17.62
CA LYS A 32 18.14 -13.76 -16.90
C LYS A 32 18.78 -14.77 -17.87
N LYS A 33 17.98 -15.23 -18.85
CA LYS A 33 18.44 -16.20 -19.84
C LYS A 33 19.53 -15.62 -20.75
N SER A 34 19.35 -14.40 -21.25
CA SER A 34 20.29 -13.77 -22.19
C SER A 34 21.62 -13.41 -21.54
N HIS A 35 21.66 -13.17 -20.24
CA HIS A 35 22.86 -12.82 -19.47
C HIS A 35 23.45 -14.00 -18.69
N ASN A 36 22.89 -15.21 -18.88
CA ASN A 36 23.36 -16.44 -18.21
C ASN A 36 23.44 -16.29 -16.68
N LEU A 37 22.47 -15.61 -16.09
CA LEU A 37 22.41 -15.43 -14.63
C LEU A 37 22.04 -16.75 -13.96
N ASP A 38 22.60 -16.97 -12.76
CA ASP A 38 22.36 -18.20 -12.01
C ASP A 38 21.03 -18.18 -11.23
N ASP A 39 20.76 -19.23 -10.46
CA ASP A 39 19.52 -19.37 -9.68
C ASP A 39 19.43 -18.38 -8.52
N SER A 40 20.52 -17.66 -8.18
CA SER A 40 20.47 -16.60 -7.17
C SER A 40 19.66 -15.38 -7.65
N TYR A 41 19.51 -15.21 -8.97
CA TYR A 41 18.68 -14.17 -9.54
C TYR A 41 17.23 -14.68 -9.68
N ASP A 42 16.33 -14.06 -8.93
CA ASP A 42 14.89 -14.38 -8.97
C ASP A 42 14.15 -13.30 -9.77
N PRO A 43 13.66 -13.61 -10.98
CA PRO A 43 12.95 -12.63 -11.80
C PRO A 43 11.63 -12.17 -11.18
N TYR A 44 10.98 -12.99 -10.37
CA TYR A 44 9.74 -12.59 -9.68
C TYR A 44 10.03 -11.52 -8.62
N LYS A 45 11.04 -11.76 -7.80
CA LYS A 45 11.46 -10.78 -6.79
C LYS A 45 11.92 -9.47 -7.43
N ALA A 46 12.69 -9.55 -8.51
CA ALA A 46 13.14 -8.38 -9.25
C ALA A 46 11.97 -7.62 -9.88
N ALA A 47 10.97 -8.31 -10.40
CA ALA A 47 9.76 -7.70 -10.97
C ALA A 47 9.01 -6.90 -9.92
N TYR A 48 8.70 -7.50 -8.78
CA TYR A 48 7.97 -6.80 -7.72
C TYR A 48 8.78 -5.66 -7.12
N GLY A 49 10.10 -5.79 -7.04
CA GLY A 49 10.98 -4.72 -6.59
C GLY A 49 11.05 -3.53 -7.54
N SER A 50 10.82 -3.75 -8.84
CA SER A 50 10.86 -2.70 -9.85
C SER A 50 9.51 -2.03 -10.11
N MET A 51 8.40 -2.59 -9.58
CA MET A 51 7.07 -1.99 -9.75
C MET A 51 6.98 -0.65 -9.01
N PRO A 52 6.18 0.29 -9.54
CA PRO A 52 6.02 1.60 -8.90
C PRO A 52 5.41 1.47 -7.49
N THR A 53 5.73 2.41 -6.62
CA THR A 53 5.22 2.41 -5.23
C THR A 53 3.74 2.81 -5.16
N HIS A 54 3.25 3.49 -6.18
CA HIS A 54 1.86 3.94 -6.27
C HIS A 54 1.35 3.83 -7.71
N ALA A 55 0.03 3.89 -7.88
CA ALA A 55 -0.57 3.91 -9.21
C ALA A 55 -0.28 5.22 -9.93
N ALA A 56 -0.07 5.15 -11.24
CA ALA A 56 0.21 6.34 -12.05
C ALA A 56 -0.97 7.31 -12.07
N SER A 57 -2.21 6.79 -12.02
CA SER A 57 -3.42 7.60 -12.06
C SER A 57 -3.72 8.34 -10.75
N ASN A 58 -3.24 7.81 -9.61
CA ASN A 58 -3.48 8.41 -8.30
C ASN A 58 -2.42 7.95 -7.31
N GLN A 59 -1.64 8.89 -6.79
CA GLN A 59 -0.55 8.61 -5.85
C GLN A 59 -1.02 8.08 -4.49
N ALA A 60 -2.29 8.28 -4.14
CA ALA A 60 -2.84 7.73 -2.90
C ALA A 60 -3.12 6.23 -2.98
N ILE A 61 -3.16 5.67 -4.20
CA ILE A 61 -3.31 4.23 -4.42
C ILE A 61 -1.92 3.61 -4.41
N GLN A 62 -1.61 2.85 -3.37
CA GLN A 62 -0.26 2.37 -3.11
C GLN A 62 -0.19 0.85 -3.02
N GLN A 63 1.03 0.33 -3.20
CA GLN A 63 1.30 -1.08 -2.98
C GLN A 63 1.01 -1.47 -1.54
N MET A 64 0.26 -2.55 -1.36
CA MET A 64 0.04 -3.14 -0.05
C MET A 64 -0.34 -4.62 -0.17
N TYR A 65 -0.26 -5.31 0.96
CA TYR A 65 -0.78 -6.67 1.08
C TYR A 65 -2.10 -6.64 1.83
N ILE A 66 -3.14 -7.17 1.20
CA ILE A 66 -4.45 -7.37 1.82
C ILE A 66 -4.63 -8.88 1.94
N ASN A 67 -4.63 -9.42 3.17
CA ASN A 67 -4.75 -10.86 3.42
C ASN A 67 -3.74 -11.69 2.60
N GLY A 68 -2.49 -11.23 2.52
CA GLY A 68 -1.44 -11.90 1.76
C GLY A 68 -1.48 -11.67 0.25
N HIS A 69 -2.44 -10.91 -0.25
CA HIS A 69 -2.57 -10.57 -1.65
C HIS A 69 -1.89 -9.22 -1.94
N PHE A 70 -0.89 -9.23 -2.81
CA PHE A 70 -0.21 -8.03 -3.26
C PHE A 70 -1.09 -7.27 -4.26
N CYS A 71 -1.36 -6.00 -3.98
CA CYS A 71 -2.18 -5.17 -4.85
C CYS A 71 -1.92 -3.69 -4.62
N TYR A 72 -2.48 -2.88 -5.49
CA TYR A 72 -2.55 -1.42 -5.33
C TYR A 72 -3.91 -1.06 -4.78
N ALA A 73 -3.93 -0.39 -3.65
CA ALA A 73 -5.15 -0.14 -2.90
C ALA A 73 -5.14 1.23 -2.24
N TYR A 74 -6.36 1.71 -1.93
CA TYR A 74 -6.53 2.79 -0.99
C TYR A 74 -6.45 2.25 0.43
N LYS A 75 -5.56 2.81 1.22
CA LYS A 75 -5.52 2.53 2.66
C LYS A 75 -6.48 3.47 3.38
N PHE A 76 -7.20 2.93 4.34
CA PHE A 76 -8.09 3.70 5.19
C PHE A 76 -8.02 3.22 6.63
N GLY A 77 -8.34 4.15 7.55
CA GLY A 77 -8.45 3.84 8.97
C GLY A 77 -9.90 3.94 9.41
N ILE A 78 -10.33 3.04 10.27
CA ILE A 78 -11.67 3.02 10.84
C ILE A 78 -11.57 3.12 12.35
N ILE A 79 -12.36 3.99 12.94
CA ILE A 79 -12.56 4.06 14.38
C ILE A 79 -13.95 3.54 14.69
N THR A 80 -14.04 2.54 15.55
CA THR A 80 -15.32 1.96 15.99
C THR A 80 -15.45 2.03 17.51
N ASN A 81 -16.67 1.87 18.00
CA ASN A 81 -16.89 1.62 19.43
C ASN A 81 -16.80 0.11 19.73
N GLY A 82 -16.95 -0.26 21.01
CA GLY A 82 -16.88 -1.67 21.42
C GLY A 82 -17.99 -2.57 20.87
N LEU A 83 -19.03 -2.00 20.26
CA LEU A 83 -20.13 -2.73 19.62
C LEU A 83 -19.94 -2.87 18.11
N GLY A 84 -18.83 -2.39 17.56
CA GLY A 84 -18.55 -2.45 16.13
C GLY A 84 -19.20 -1.35 15.30
N ILE A 85 -19.77 -0.33 15.95
CA ILE A 85 -20.38 0.81 15.23
C ILE A 85 -19.27 1.75 14.78
N VAL A 86 -19.24 2.03 13.48
CA VAL A 86 -18.22 2.94 12.89
C VAL A 86 -18.48 4.37 13.38
N ARG A 87 -17.43 4.99 13.96
CA ARG A 87 -17.45 6.35 14.47
C ARG A 87 -16.75 7.32 13.53
N ASP A 88 -15.75 6.85 12.82
CA ASP A 88 -14.98 7.65 11.88
C ASP A 88 -14.31 6.77 10.84
N ILE A 89 -14.16 7.29 9.63
CA ILE A 89 -13.40 6.68 8.53
C ILE A 89 -12.45 7.72 7.97
N THR A 90 -11.17 7.38 7.88
CA THR A 90 -10.15 8.27 7.30
C THR A 90 -9.48 7.58 6.12
N PHE A 91 -9.51 8.22 4.95
CA PHE A 91 -8.75 7.78 3.78
C PHE A 91 -7.41 8.49 3.75
N TYR A 92 -6.32 7.73 3.61
CA TYR A 92 -4.96 8.28 3.50
C TYR A 92 -4.70 8.73 2.07
N ASN A 93 -5.46 9.72 1.63
CA ASN A 93 -5.40 10.28 0.29
C ASN A 93 -4.46 11.51 0.24
N LYS A 94 -4.44 12.16 -0.92
CA LYS A 94 -3.60 13.33 -1.15
C LYS A 94 -3.89 14.47 -0.17
N ASP A 95 -5.15 14.70 0.14
CA ASP A 95 -5.57 15.77 1.06
C ASP A 95 -5.11 15.49 2.49
N PHE A 96 -5.23 14.24 2.92
CA PHE A 96 -4.72 13.81 4.23
C PHE A 96 -3.20 14.01 4.34
N LEU A 97 -2.46 13.59 3.32
CA LEU A 97 -0.99 13.72 3.32
C LEU A 97 -0.53 15.16 3.26
N LYS A 98 -1.30 16.02 2.62
CA LYS A 98 -1.06 17.47 2.60
C LYS A 98 -1.22 18.10 3.98
N LYS A 99 -2.20 17.61 4.75
CA LYS A 99 -2.49 18.04 6.11
C LYS A 99 -1.45 17.53 7.12
N HIS A 100 -0.81 16.40 6.81
CA HIS A 100 0.18 15.74 7.67
C HIS A 100 1.47 15.47 6.88
N PRO A 101 2.25 16.53 6.53
CA PRO A 101 3.40 16.40 5.64
C PRO A 101 4.58 15.61 6.24
N ASP A 102 4.58 15.38 7.55
CA ASP A 102 5.57 14.58 8.24
C ASP A 102 5.38 13.07 8.03
N ILE A 103 4.24 12.66 7.49
CA ILE A 103 3.95 11.26 7.22
C ILE A 103 4.54 10.89 5.86
N VAL A 104 5.46 9.92 5.88
CA VAL A 104 6.05 9.37 4.66
C VAL A 104 5.29 8.12 4.26
N VAL A 105 4.82 8.11 3.02
CA VAL A 105 4.11 6.99 2.43
C VAL A 105 4.95 6.43 1.30
N GLY A 106 5.03 5.11 1.21
CA GLY A 106 5.76 4.46 0.13
C GLY A 106 6.53 3.23 0.56
N LYS A 107 7.53 2.91 -0.23
CA LYS A 107 8.32 1.70 -0.07
C LYS A 107 9.09 1.68 1.24
N LYS A 108 8.81 0.70 2.10
CA LYS A 108 9.55 0.48 3.34
C LYS A 108 10.85 -0.27 3.12
N SER A 109 10.83 -1.26 2.25
CA SER A 109 11.98 -2.09 1.95
C SER A 109 11.91 -2.61 0.52
N ASP A 110 13.00 -3.24 0.06
CA ASP A 110 13.07 -3.88 -1.25
C ASP A 110 12.45 -5.27 -1.28
N SER A 111 12.04 -5.80 -0.13
CA SER A 111 11.40 -7.09 -0.04
C SER A 111 9.99 -7.05 -0.65
N PRO A 112 9.65 -7.99 -1.57
CA PRO A 112 8.31 -8.05 -2.13
C PRO A 112 7.25 -8.50 -1.13
N ASP A 113 7.67 -9.16 -0.05
CA ASP A 113 6.77 -9.68 0.97
C ASP A 113 6.38 -8.62 2.01
N GLU A 114 7.00 -7.45 1.98
CA GLU A 114 6.77 -6.41 2.96
C GLU A 114 5.77 -5.38 2.45
N ASP A 115 4.83 -5.01 3.32
CA ASP A 115 3.88 -3.95 3.04
C ASP A 115 4.62 -2.62 2.86
N LYS A 116 4.43 -2.00 1.70
CA LYS A 116 5.10 -0.75 1.31
C LYS A 116 4.21 0.46 1.50
N SER A 117 3.00 0.26 1.99
CA SER A 117 2.08 1.36 2.28
C SER A 117 2.41 2.05 3.61
N LEU A 118 1.61 3.04 3.98
CA LEU A 118 1.73 3.73 5.25
C LEU A 118 1.57 2.75 6.41
N ALA A 119 2.56 2.71 7.31
CA ALA A 119 2.52 1.85 8.48
C ALA A 119 1.38 2.26 9.44
N ASP A 120 0.70 1.28 10.04
CA ASP A 120 -0.43 1.51 10.93
C ASP A 120 -0.07 2.39 12.12
N SER A 121 1.12 2.20 12.69
CA SER A 121 1.59 3.02 13.80
C SER A 121 1.77 4.49 13.43
N LYS A 122 2.15 4.78 12.19
CA LYS A 122 2.30 6.15 11.69
C LYS A 122 0.96 6.77 11.29
N ALA A 123 0.01 5.93 10.91
CA ALA A 123 -1.33 6.37 10.52
C ALA A 123 -2.21 6.71 11.71
N LEU A 124 -2.00 6.04 12.84
CA LEU A 124 -2.88 6.12 14.02
C LEU A 124 -2.94 7.51 14.63
N LEU A 125 -1.80 8.13 14.92
CA LEU A 125 -1.76 9.38 15.69
C LEU A 125 -2.49 10.54 15.01
N PRO A 126 -2.28 10.84 13.70
CA PRO A 126 -3.02 11.89 13.03
C PRO A 126 -4.53 11.66 13.04
N VAL A 127 -4.97 10.41 12.86
CA VAL A 127 -6.38 10.06 12.86
C VAL A 127 -7.00 10.27 14.24
N LEU A 128 -6.31 9.90 15.30
CA LEU A 128 -6.78 10.12 16.68
C LEU A 128 -6.87 11.60 17.01
N ILE A 129 -5.91 12.40 16.58
CA ILE A 129 -5.93 13.85 16.80
C ILE A 129 -7.12 14.47 16.09
N ASP A 130 -7.33 14.16 14.82
CA ASP A 130 -8.45 14.69 14.03
C ASP A 130 -9.79 14.24 14.62
N PHE A 131 -9.91 12.99 15.03
CA PHE A 131 -11.10 12.46 15.68
C PHE A 131 -11.40 13.18 16.99
N SER A 132 -10.40 13.42 17.84
CA SER A 132 -10.57 14.15 19.09
C SER A 132 -11.11 15.56 18.87
N ARG A 133 -10.60 16.25 17.86
CA ARG A 133 -11.04 17.62 17.51
C ARG A 133 -12.49 17.66 17.06
N ASN A 134 -12.94 16.63 16.35
CA ASN A 134 -14.29 16.56 15.81
C ASN A 134 -15.34 16.18 16.86
N ILE A 135 -14.93 15.52 17.94
CA ILE A 135 -15.82 15.19 19.07
C ILE A 135 -16.07 16.39 19.98
N LEU A 136 -15.10 17.25 20.10
CA LEU A 136 -15.17 18.45 20.95
C LEU A 136 -15.86 19.59 20.24
#